data_1d6c915f3755eb2679515e27907abbfa
#
_entry.id   1d6c915f3755eb2679515e27907abbfa
#
_cell.length_a   1.000
_cell.length_b   1.000
_cell.length_c   1.000
_cell.angle_alpha   90.00
_cell.angle_beta   90.00
_cell.angle_gamma   90.00
#
_symmetry.space_group_name_H-M   'P 1'
#
loop_
_entity.id
_entity.type
_entity.pdbx_description
1 polymer ?
#
loop_
_entity_poly.entity_id
_entity_poly.type
_entity_poly.pdbx_seq_one_letter_code
_entity_poly.pdbx_strand_id
1 'polypeptide(L)'
;MSAPNERQTDSMHNAQSLRDRLNAAGMMIVPGAYDAVGARLIEQAGFPAAYMTGAGTAAARGFPDFGLLTMSEMVENAAVMARSISIPLIADADTGYGNELNVTRTVREYESQGIAAIHIEDQVSPKRCGHLDGKEVVSRDAFVSKIRAA
;
A
#
# COMPACT_ATOMS: atom_id res chain seq x y z
N MET A 1 19.56 23.71 -4.13
CA MET A 1 18.61 22.61 -4.44
C MET A 1 19.48 21.38 -4.74
N SER A 2 19.48 20.39 -3.85
CA SER A 2 20.23 19.14 -4.06
C SER A 2 19.55 18.31 -5.16
N ALA A 3 20.32 17.66 -6.03
CA ALA A 3 19.80 16.73 -7.01
C ALA A 3 19.01 15.60 -6.30
N PRO A 4 17.89 15.13 -6.86
CA PRO A 4 17.18 14.00 -6.28
C PRO A 4 18.09 12.77 -6.23
N ASN A 5 18.04 12.03 -5.11
CA ASN A 5 18.77 10.78 -4.93
C ASN A 5 18.21 9.75 -5.92
N GLU A 6 19.06 8.84 -6.44
CA GLU A 6 18.66 7.78 -7.38
C GLU A 6 17.40 7.02 -6.96
N ARG A 7 17.23 6.75 -5.66
CA ARG A 7 16.02 6.13 -5.11
C ARG A 7 14.76 6.96 -5.27
N GLN A 8 14.87 8.30 -5.22
CA GLN A 8 13.72 9.19 -5.46
C GLN A 8 13.32 9.22 -6.92
N THR A 9 14.29 9.12 -7.84
CA THR A 9 14.01 9.03 -9.27
C THR A 9 13.33 7.71 -9.63
N ASP A 10 13.77 6.58 -9.06
CA ASP A 10 13.17 5.26 -9.28
C ASP A 10 11.75 5.17 -8.70
N SER A 11 11.51 5.73 -7.52
CA SER A 11 10.18 5.79 -6.91
C SER A 11 9.18 6.60 -7.75
N MET A 12 9.60 7.79 -8.20
CA MET A 12 8.77 8.64 -9.08
C MET A 12 8.49 7.94 -10.41
N HIS A 13 9.46 7.20 -10.96
CA HIS A 13 9.29 6.41 -12.18
C HIS A 13 8.27 5.29 -11.98
N ASN A 14 8.33 4.55 -10.88
CA ASN A 14 7.40 3.48 -10.56
C ASN A 14 5.97 3.99 -10.35
N ALA A 15 5.79 5.11 -9.64
CA ALA A 15 4.48 5.73 -9.46
C ALA A 15 3.89 6.21 -10.79
N GLN A 16 4.69 6.83 -11.66
CA GLN A 16 4.26 7.27 -12.98
C GLN A 16 3.92 6.08 -13.89
N SER A 17 4.77 5.05 -13.92
CA SER A 17 4.54 3.82 -14.68
C SER A 17 3.22 3.14 -14.28
N LEU A 18 2.94 3.07 -12.97
CA LEU A 18 1.67 2.53 -12.48
C LEU A 18 0.48 3.38 -12.94
N ARG A 19 0.58 4.71 -12.85
CA ARG A 19 -0.48 5.63 -13.28
C ARG A 19 -0.76 5.50 -14.77
N ASP A 20 0.27 5.40 -15.60
CA ASP A 20 0.13 5.23 -17.05
C ASP A 20 -0.58 3.91 -17.38
N ARG A 21 -0.25 2.83 -16.67
CA ARG A 21 -0.91 1.53 -16.83
C ARG A 21 -2.38 1.55 -16.38
N LEU A 22 -2.70 2.24 -15.28
CA LEU A 22 -4.08 2.39 -14.80
C LEU A 22 -4.94 3.21 -15.77
N ASN A 23 -4.33 4.15 -16.49
CA ASN A 23 -5.02 4.97 -17.50
C ASN A 23 -5.11 4.29 -18.87
N ALA A 24 -4.34 3.24 -19.11
CA ALA A 24 -4.41 2.47 -20.36
C ALA A 24 -5.71 1.64 -20.42
N ALA A 25 -6.17 1.34 -21.63
CA ALA A 25 -7.31 0.44 -21.82
C ALA A 25 -6.92 -1.00 -21.44
N GLY A 26 -7.80 -1.68 -20.69
CA GLY A 26 -7.62 -3.08 -20.32
C GLY A 26 -7.63 -3.32 -18.82
N MET A 27 -7.40 -4.58 -18.44
CA MET A 27 -7.34 -5.01 -17.05
C MET A 27 -5.88 -5.29 -16.67
N MET A 28 -5.45 -4.82 -15.50
CA MET A 28 -4.15 -5.15 -14.93
C MET A 28 -4.32 -6.14 -13.78
N ILE A 29 -3.57 -7.24 -13.82
CA ILE A 29 -3.50 -8.22 -12.74
C ILE A 29 -2.30 -7.87 -11.86
N VAL A 30 -2.56 -7.69 -10.56
CA VAL A 30 -1.56 -7.35 -9.55
C VAL A 30 -1.63 -8.39 -8.43
N PRO A 31 -0.78 -9.43 -8.45
CA PRO A 31 -0.78 -10.46 -7.43
C PRO A 31 -0.35 -9.93 -6.06
N GLY A 32 -0.91 -10.52 -4.99
CA GLY A 32 -0.58 -10.20 -3.61
C GLY A 32 0.63 -10.98 -3.09
N ALA A 33 1.49 -10.30 -2.33
CA ALA A 33 2.57 -10.88 -1.54
C ALA A 33 2.61 -10.20 -0.16
N TYR A 34 3.30 -10.81 0.78
CA TYR A 34 3.48 -10.27 2.13
C TYR A 34 4.96 -10.17 2.54
N ASP A 35 5.87 -10.59 1.66
CA ASP A 35 7.31 -10.54 1.88
C ASP A 35 8.09 -10.28 0.57
N ALA A 36 9.39 -10.06 0.71
CA ALA A 36 10.28 -9.78 -0.42
C ALA A 36 10.43 -10.98 -1.37
N VAL A 37 10.34 -12.22 -0.88
CA VAL A 37 10.44 -13.42 -1.73
C VAL A 37 9.23 -13.51 -2.64
N GLY A 38 8.03 -13.35 -2.09
CA GLY A 38 6.79 -13.32 -2.85
C GLY A 38 6.79 -12.18 -3.88
N ALA A 39 7.23 -10.97 -3.50
CA ALA A 39 7.34 -9.84 -4.43
C ALA A 39 8.28 -10.14 -5.61
N ARG A 40 9.45 -10.74 -5.35
CA ARG A 40 10.38 -11.16 -6.41
C ARG A 40 9.82 -12.23 -7.33
N LEU A 41 9.08 -13.19 -6.79
CA LEU A 41 8.42 -14.21 -7.60
C LEU A 41 7.37 -13.61 -8.54
N ILE A 42 6.62 -12.60 -8.06
CA ILE A 42 5.66 -11.85 -8.88
C ILE A 42 6.37 -11.14 -10.03
N GLU A 43 7.48 -10.45 -9.74
CA GLU A 43 8.29 -9.78 -10.77
C GLU A 43 8.86 -10.77 -11.79
N GLN A 44 9.46 -11.88 -11.33
CA GLN A 44 10.01 -12.93 -12.20
C GLN A 44 8.93 -13.60 -13.07
N ALA A 45 7.69 -13.68 -12.60
CA ALA A 45 6.57 -14.17 -13.37
C ALA A 45 6.07 -13.18 -14.43
N GLY A 46 6.66 -11.97 -14.51
CA GLY A 46 6.36 -10.97 -15.53
C GLY A 46 5.12 -10.11 -15.25
N PHE A 47 4.62 -10.07 -14.01
CA PHE A 47 3.52 -9.19 -13.64
C PHE A 47 3.96 -7.71 -13.61
N PRO A 48 3.06 -6.79 -13.99
CA PRO A 48 3.40 -5.38 -14.14
C PRO A 48 3.52 -4.60 -12.83
N ALA A 49 3.04 -5.15 -11.72
CA ALA A 49 3.11 -4.59 -10.37
C ALA A 49 2.89 -5.70 -9.34
N ALA A 50 3.26 -5.44 -8.08
CA ALA A 50 2.97 -6.29 -6.94
C ALA A 50 2.10 -5.56 -5.91
N TYR A 51 1.32 -6.31 -5.11
CA TYR A 51 0.49 -5.78 -4.04
C TYR A 51 0.96 -6.33 -2.69
N MET A 52 1.29 -5.46 -1.73
CA MET A 52 1.52 -5.87 -0.35
C MET A 52 0.18 -6.04 0.36
N THR A 53 -0.20 -7.27 0.67
CA THR A 53 -1.45 -7.57 1.38
C THR A 53 -1.33 -7.34 2.88
N GLY A 54 -2.26 -6.58 3.46
CA GLY A 54 -2.33 -6.37 4.91
C GLY A 54 -2.61 -7.66 5.68
N ALA A 55 -3.57 -8.44 5.21
CA ALA A 55 -3.91 -9.74 5.80
C ALA A 55 -2.71 -10.71 5.83
N GLY A 56 -1.97 -10.83 4.73
CA GLY A 56 -0.78 -11.67 4.66
C GLY A 56 0.34 -11.15 5.56
N THR A 57 0.54 -9.83 5.61
CA THR A 57 1.53 -9.19 6.48
C THR A 57 1.21 -9.40 7.97
N ALA A 58 -0.07 -9.28 8.36
CA ALA A 58 -0.51 -9.57 9.72
C ALA A 58 -0.31 -11.06 10.06
N ALA A 59 -0.73 -11.97 9.19
CA ALA A 59 -0.58 -13.41 9.38
C ALA A 59 0.89 -13.85 9.51
N ALA A 60 1.80 -13.28 8.72
CA ALA A 60 3.23 -13.54 8.79
C ALA A 60 3.87 -13.09 10.12
N ARG A 61 3.21 -12.19 10.86
CA ARG A 61 3.59 -11.74 12.20
C ARG A 61 2.79 -12.41 13.33
N GLY A 62 1.93 -13.39 13.00
CA GLY A 62 1.14 -14.14 13.97
C GLY A 62 -0.12 -13.42 14.45
N PHE A 63 -0.59 -12.41 13.73
CA PHE A 63 -1.79 -11.65 14.05
C PHE A 63 -2.92 -11.93 13.06
N PRO A 64 -4.19 -11.92 13.52
CA PRO A 64 -5.34 -11.87 12.61
C PRO A 64 -5.42 -10.50 11.93
N ASP A 65 -6.11 -10.45 10.79
CA ASP A 65 -6.32 -9.22 10.01
C ASP A 65 -7.42 -8.33 10.62
N PHE A 66 -7.08 -7.65 11.70
CA PHE A 66 -7.95 -6.73 12.45
C PHE A 66 -7.31 -5.36 12.69
N GLY A 67 -6.39 -4.94 11.81
CA GLY A 67 -5.71 -3.65 11.96
C GLY A 67 -4.84 -3.58 13.21
N LEU A 68 -4.23 -4.70 13.62
CA LEU A 68 -3.40 -4.78 14.83
C LEU A 68 -1.96 -4.31 14.58
N LEU A 69 -1.49 -4.37 13.35
CA LEU A 69 -0.18 -3.85 12.99
C LEU A 69 -0.21 -2.32 12.95
N THR A 70 0.85 -1.72 13.47
CA THR A 70 1.03 -0.28 13.41
C THR A 70 1.43 0.17 12.00
N MET A 71 1.21 1.46 11.71
CA MET A 71 1.70 2.07 10.46
C MET A 71 3.20 1.81 10.25
N SER A 72 4.01 1.92 11.30
CA SER A 72 5.46 1.74 11.19
C SER A 72 5.86 0.33 10.78
N GLU A 73 5.19 -0.70 11.33
CA GLU A 73 5.41 -2.10 10.97
C GLU A 73 5.01 -2.38 9.51
N MET A 74 3.91 -1.79 9.06
CA MET A 74 3.44 -1.95 7.68
C MET A 74 4.36 -1.21 6.70
N VAL A 75 4.76 0.02 6.99
CA VAL A 75 5.72 0.79 6.19
C VAL A 75 7.07 0.09 6.09
N GLU A 76 7.58 -0.47 7.19
CA GLU A 76 8.84 -1.22 7.20
C GLU A 76 8.77 -2.43 6.25
N ASN A 77 7.69 -3.21 6.33
CA ASN A 77 7.49 -4.36 5.43
C ASN A 77 7.39 -3.92 3.96
N ALA A 78 6.60 -2.89 3.69
CA ALA A 78 6.46 -2.33 2.34
C ALA A 78 7.80 -1.85 1.78
N ALA A 79 8.62 -1.19 2.60
CA ALA A 79 9.96 -0.71 2.23
C ALA A 79 10.91 -1.86 1.87
N VAL A 80 10.86 -2.98 2.62
CA VAL A 80 11.66 -4.18 2.31
C VAL A 80 11.23 -4.77 0.97
N MET A 81 9.92 -4.89 0.72
CA MET A 81 9.39 -5.41 -0.54
C MET A 81 9.75 -4.47 -1.72
N ALA A 82 9.51 -3.17 -1.59
CA ALA A 82 9.78 -2.19 -2.65
C ALA A 82 11.26 -2.17 -3.07
N ARG A 83 12.19 -2.29 -2.11
CA ARG A 83 13.62 -2.36 -2.41
C ARG A 83 14.06 -3.66 -3.08
N SER A 84 13.24 -4.70 -3.03
CA SER A 84 13.58 -6.01 -3.57
C SER A 84 13.16 -6.22 -5.03
N ILE A 85 12.34 -5.32 -5.58
CA ILE A 85 11.76 -5.40 -6.93
C ILE A 85 11.95 -4.08 -7.68
N SER A 86 11.89 -4.14 -9.01
CA SER A 86 11.95 -2.96 -9.90
C SER A 86 10.56 -2.52 -10.38
N ILE A 87 9.55 -3.42 -10.28
CA ILE A 87 8.17 -3.12 -10.64
C ILE A 87 7.48 -2.31 -9.52
N PRO A 88 6.43 -1.53 -9.84
CA PRO A 88 5.66 -0.79 -8.86
C PRO A 88 5.10 -1.69 -7.74
N LEU A 89 5.21 -1.24 -6.49
CA LEU A 89 4.52 -1.83 -5.33
C LEU A 89 3.32 -0.97 -4.95
N ILE A 90 2.15 -1.60 -4.85
CA ILE A 90 0.95 -1.06 -4.22
C ILE A 90 0.88 -1.65 -2.81
N ALA A 91 0.66 -0.84 -1.77
CA ALA A 91 0.62 -1.33 -0.40
C ALA A 91 -0.74 -1.10 0.26
N ASP A 92 -1.17 -2.08 1.06
CA ASP A 92 -2.28 -1.94 1.99
C ASP A 92 -1.88 -0.96 3.11
N ALA A 93 -2.71 0.04 3.35
CA ALA A 93 -2.55 1.01 4.43
C ALA A 93 -3.74 1.02 5.39
N ASP A 94 -4.44 -0.10 5.51
CA ASP A 94 -5.63 -0.26 6.37
C ASP A 94 -6.61 0.93 6.19
N THR A 95 -7.01 1.59 7.26
CA THR A 95 -7.89 2.77 7.21
C THR A 95 -7.15 4.11 7.21
N GLY A 96 -5.82 4.09 6.96
CA GLY A 96 -4.95 5.26 7.01
C GLY A 96 -4.42 5.59 8.42
N TYR A 97 -4.60 4.69 9.38
CA TYR A 97 -4.07 4.74 10.77
C TYR A 97 -4.53 5.94 11.60
N GLY A 98 -5.72 6.45 11.33
CA GLY A 98 -6.34 7.50 12.14
C GLY A 98 -7.18 8.50 11.35
N ASN A 99 -7.11 9.78 11.75
CA ASN A 99 -7.84 10.86 11.11
C ASN A 99 -7.07 11.41 9.88
N GLU A 100 -7.53 12.52 9.31
CA GLU A 100 -6.95 13.17 8.13
C GLU A 100 -5.47 13.53 8.29
N LEU A 101 -5.06 13.99 9.49
CA LEU A 101 -3.65 14.29 9.78
C LEU A 101 -2.79 13.02 9.77
N ASN A 102 -3.34 11.93 10.31
CA ASN A 102 -2.65 10.63 10.27
C ASN A 102 -2.53 10.13 8.83
N VAL A 103 -3.59 10.26 8.02
CA VAL A 103 -3.57 9.87 6.60
C VAL A 103 -2.51 10.66 5.83
N THR A 104 -2.42 11.98 6.02
CA THR A 104 -1.37 12.80 5.41
C THR A 104 0.04 12.29 5.76
N ARG A 105 0.26 11.93 7.03
CA ARG A 105 1.53 11.34 7.47
C ARG A 105 1.75 9.97 6.83
N THR A 106 0.73 9.12 6.83
CA THR A 106 0.78 7.78 6.23
C THR A 106 1.23 7.83 4.78
N VAL A 107 0.61 8.68 3.95
CA VAL A 107 0.99 8.85 2.55
C VAL A 107 2.47 9.21 2.42
N ARG A 108 2.94 10.20 3.19
CA ARG A 108 4.33 10.65 3.16
C ARG A 108 5.32 9.56 3.58
N GLU A 109 4.98 8.77 4.61
CA GLU A 109 5.84 7.66 5.06
C GLU A 109 5.97 6.58 3.99
N TYR A 110 4.85 6.14 3.38
CA TYR A 110 4.89 5.18 2.29
C TYR A 110 5.63 5.73 1.06
N GLU A 111 5.33 6.96 0.64
CA GLU A 111 5.99 7.62 -0.50
C GLU A 111 7.50 7.72 -0.30
N SER A 112 7.95 8.10 0.91
CA SER A 112 9.38 8.22 1.25
C SER A 112 10.15 6.90 1.13
N GLN A 113 9.45 5.77 1.21
CA GLN A 113 10.02 4.43 1.06
C GLN A 113 9.92 3.87 -0.35
N GLY A 114 9.43 4.65 -1.32
CA GLY A 114 9.37 4.25 -2.72
C GLY A 114 8.15 3.41 -3.12
N ILE A 115 7.13 3.39 -2.29
CA ILE A 115 5.86 2.74 -2.61
C ILE A 115 5.12 3.57 -3.67
N ALA A 116 4.67 2.92 -4.76
CA ALA A 116 4.09 3.58 -5.91
C ALA A 116 2.62 3.99 -5.71
N ALA A 117 1.89 3.27 -4.88
CA ALA A 117 0.50 3.57 -4.50
C ALA A 117 0.13 2.90 -3.18
N ILE A 118 -0.91 3.40 -2.53
CA ILE A 118 -1.50 2.78 -1.34
C ILE A 118 -2.99 2.55 -1.54
N HIS A 119 -3.50 1.55 -0.83
CA HIS A 119 -4.92 1.26 -0.68
C HIS A 119 -5.37 1.70 0.71
N ILE A 120 -6.42 2.52 0.80
CA ILE A 120 -7.02 2.96 2.06
C ILE A 120 -8.47 2.48 2.08
N GLU A 121 -8.87 1.78 3.15
CA GLU A 121 -10.21 1.29 3.33
C GLU A 121 -11.12 2.33 4.01
N ASP A 122 -12.40 2.34 3.62
CA ASP A 122 -13.44 3.17 4.23
C ASP A 122 -14.06 2.56 5.50
N GLN A 123 -13.38 1.60 6.11
CA GLN A 123 -13.87 0.94 7.32
C GLN A 123 -13.72 1.83 8.57
N VAL A 124 -14.60 1.56 9.56
CA VAL A 124 -14.42 2.04 10.94
C VAL A 124 -13.16 1.38 11.53
N SER A 125 -12.35 2.13 12.28
CA SER A 125 -11.18 1.58 12.98
C SER A 125 -11.57 1.12 14.40
N PRO A 126 -11.10 -0.06 14.84
CA PRO A 126 -10.26 -1.02 14.14
C PRO A 126 -11.00 -1.76 13.02
N LYS A 127 -10.36 -1.91 11.88
CA LYS A 127 -10.94 -2.59 10.69
C LYS A 127 -11.05 -4.10 10.92
N ARG A 128 -11.79 -4.77 10.05
CA ARG A 128 -11.84 -6.24 9.95
C ARG A 128 -11.46 -6.68 8.55
N CYS A 129 -10.98 -7.91 8.41
CA CYS A 129 -10.74 -8.50 7.10
C CYS A 129 -11.99 -8.40 6.21
N GLY A 130 -11.82 -7.96 4.98
CA GLY A 130 -12.91 -7.76 4.02
C GLY A 130 -13.75 -9.01 3.74
N HIS A 131 -13.23 -10.21 4.02
CA HIS A 131 -13.90 -11.49 3.84
C HIS A 131 -14.77 -11.91 5.05
N LEU A 132 -14.66 -11.21 6.17
CA LEU A 132 -15.41 -11.52 7.39
C LEU A 132 -16.69 -10.67 7.49
N ASP A 133 -17.68 -11.19 8.21
CA ASP A 133 -18.91 -10.45 8.53
C ASP A 133 -18.68 -9.36 9.59
N GLY A 134 -19.65 -8.44 9.69
CA GLY A 134 -19.66 -7.40 10.72
C GLY A 134 -18.68 -6.24 10.45
N LYS A 135 -18.34 -5.99 9.19
CA LYS A 135 -17.64 -4.76 8.79
C LYS A 135 -18.57 -3.56 8.92
N GLU A 136 -18.03 -2.48 9.42
CA GLU A 136 -18.69 -1.19 9.48
C GLU A 136 -17.90 -0.18 8.67
N VAL A 137 -18.59 0.65 7.89
CA VAL A 137 -17.93 1.70 7.08
C VAL A 137 -18.23 3.07 7.68
N VAL A 138 -17.29 3.99 7.50
CA VAL A 138 -17.47 5.40 7.86
C VAL A 138 -18.43 6.08 6.87
N SER A 139 -18.97 7.26 7.22
CA SER A 139 -19.78 8.02 6.28
C SER A 139 -18.96 8.41 5.03
N ARG A 140 -19.66 8.57 3.90
CA ARG A 140 -19.03 9.04 2.65
C ARG A 140 -18.22 10.32 2.87
N ASP A 141 -18.77 11.30 3.60
CA ASP A 141 -18.10 12.59 3.79
C ASP A 141 -16.84 12.46 4.64
N ALA A 142 -16.84 11.59 5.66
CA ALA A 142 -15.65 11.27 6.45
C ALA A 142 -14.56 10.60 5.59
N PHE A 143 -14.94 9.66 4.72
CA PHE A 143 -13.96 9.03 3.83
C PHE A 143 -13.43 10.00 2.77
N VAL A 144 -14.29 10.83 2.16
CA VAL A 144 -13.86 11.87 1.21
C VAL A 144 -12.90 12.86 1.88
N SER A 145 -13.10 13.21 3.16
CA SER A 145 -12.17 14.05 3.91
C SER A 145 -10.79 13.41 4.03
N LYS A 146 -10.73 12.12 4.34
CA LYS A 146 -9.46 11.36 4.38
C LYS A 146 -8.77 11.31 3.01
N ILE A 147 -9.51 11.04 1.94
CA ILE A 147 -8.93 10.99 0.57
C ILE A 147 -8.41 12.36 0.12
N ARG A 148 -9.08 13.45 0.51
CA ARG A 148 -8.57 14.82 0.23
C ARG A 148 -7.29 15.15 1.00
N ALA A 149 -7.11 14.55 2.17
CA ALA A 149 -5.90 14.73 2.97
C ALA A 149 -4.71 13.88 2.46
N ALA A 150 -5.00 12.74 1.82
CA ALA A 150 -4.04 11.88 1.13
C ALA A 150 -3.45 12.56 -0.11
#